data_277dfdaa082c116fa159ab42f6555e0d
#
_entry.id   277dfdaa082c116fa159ab42f6555e0d
#
_cell.length_a   1.000
_cell.length_b   1.000
_cell.length_c   1.000
_cell.angle_alpha   90.00
_cell.angle_beta   90.00
_cell.angle_gamma   90.00
#
_symmetry.space_group_name_H-M   'P 1'
#
loop_
_entity.id
_entity.type
_entity.pdbx_description
1 polymer ?
#
loop_
_entity_poly.entity_id
_entity_poly.type
_entity_poly.pdbx_seq_one_letter_code
_entity_poly.pdbx_strand_id
1 'polypeptide(L)'
;SKAIVTGSVLDAHGRSYYSLSQTMNLVQKMKNGEITSDDVIFYEDMFTPGLECLPYIMDQSPPEYRPKVFLRFLAQTTDPDDFLIREGMFDWMRRYEQMVDEFVTGICVASEVFVAHLRTAGFKKPIYVTGLPFGKSEVQERVPNTKPLKERTKRVGFAARWDDEKQPHFY
;
A
#
# COMPACT_ATOMS: atom_id res chain seq x y z
N SER A 1 18.98 -1.32 24.42
CA SER A 1 18.03 -1.10 23.32
C SER A 1 17.61 -2.45 22.79
N LYS A 2 16.31 -2.72 22.71
CA LYS A 2 15.83 -3.94 22.03
C LYS A 2 16.18 -3.78 20.53
N ALA A 3 16.85 -4.78 19.98
CA ALA A 3 17.10 -4.80 18.53
C ALA A 3 15.76 -4.80 17.78
N ILE A 4 15.68 -3.99 16.72
CA ILE A 4 14.52 -4.00 15.83
C ILE A 4 14.49 -5.36 15.15
N VAL A 5 13.42 -6.11 15.36
CA VAL A 5 13.25 -7.41 14.73
C VAL A 5 12.77 -7.20 13.30
N THR A 6 13.62 -7.58 12.35
CA THR A 6 13.26 -7.54 10.93
C THR A 6 12.11 -8.51 10.65
N GLY A 7 11.09 -8.05 9.94
CA GLY A 7 10.02 -8.90 9.41
C GLY A 7 8.70 -8.89 10.19
N SER A 8 8.58 -8.15 11.27
CA SER A 8 7.26 -7.93 11.88
C SER A 8 6.52 -6.82 11.13
N VAL A 9 5.58 -7.19 10.28
CA VAL A 9 4.78 -6.26 9.47
C VAL A 9 3.93 -5.32 10.35
N LEU A 10 3.58 -5.75 11.56
CA LEU A 10 2.75 -5.00 12.50
C LEU A 10 3.58 -4.32 13.60
N ASP A 11 4.90 -4.47 13.60
CA ASP A 11 5.77 -3.74 14.51
C ASP A 11 5.93 -2.29 14.03
N ALA A 12 5.28 -1.36 14.72
CA ALA A 12 5.30 0.06 14.38
C ALA A 12 6.73 0.63 14.33
N HIS A 13 7.63 0.18 15.19
CA HIS A 13 9.01 0.64 15.23
C HIS A 13 9.80 0.12 14.02
N GLY A 14 9.72 -1.17 13.73
CA GLY A 14 10.39 -1.77 12.57
C GLY A 14 9.88 -1.21 11.25
N ARG A 15 8.55 -1.12 11.11
CA ARG A 15 7.92 -0.53 9.91
C ARG A 15 8.37 0.93 9.71
N SER A 16 8.31 1.74 10.76
CA SER A 16 8.75 3.14 10.69
C SER A 16 10.22 3.26 10.35
N TYR A 17 11.09 2.47 10.98
CA TYR A 17 12.52 2.48 10.69
C TYR A 17 12.82 2.23 9.22
N TYR A 18 12.25 1.17 8.63
CA TYR A 18 12.49 0.82 7.22
C TYR A 18 11.89 1.84 6.27
N SER A 19 10.64 2.25 6.50
CA SER A 19 9.96 3.21 5.63
C SER A 19 10.64 4.59 5.67
N LEU A 20 11.03 5.07 6.84
CA LEU A 20 11.77 6.33 6.97
C LEU A 20 13.16 6.23 6.33
N SER A 21 13.85 5.10 6.45
CA SER A 21 15.13 4.88 5.77
C SER A 21 14.99 4.94 4.24
N GLN A 22 13.91 4.39 3.69
CA GLN A 22 13.60 4.49 2.26
C GLN A 22 13.30 5.94 1.87
N THR A 23 12.52 6.65 2.67
CA THR A 23 12.21 8.07 2.44
C THR A 23 13.49 8.93 2.47
N MET A 24 14.38 8.68 3.43
CA MET A 24 15.69 9.38 3.49
C MET A 24 16.52 9.13 2.22
N ASN A 25 16.58 7.90 1.74
CA ASN A 25 17.29 7.56 0.50
C ASN A 25 16.67 8.27 -0.71
N LEU A 26 15.33 8.31 -0.78
CA LEU A 26 14.61 9.01 -1.83
C LEU A 26 14.97 10.51 -1.83
N VAL A 27 14.89 11.15 -0.67
CA VAL A 27 15.25 12.58 -0.51
C VAL A 27 16.70 12.83 -0.93
N GLN A 28 17.63 11.95 -0.56
CA GLN A 28 19.02 12.09 -0.97
C GLN A 28 19.19 11.99 -2.49
N LYS A 29 18.45 11.10 -3.15
CA LYS A 29 18.45 10.99 -4.62
C LYS A 29 17.85 12.21 -5.30
N MET A 30 16.75 12.76 -4.76
CA MET A 30 16.17 14.01 -5.24
C MET A 30 17.19 15.16 -5.10
N LYS A 31 17.83 15.28 -3.94
CA LYS A 31 18.87 16.30 -3.68
C LYS A 31 20.05 16.20 -4.65
N ASN A 32 20.44 15.00 -5.04
CA ASN A 32 21.53 14.75 -5.97
C ASN A 32 21.15 14.96 -7.45
N GLY A 33 19.86 15.25 -7.74
CA GLY A 33 19.36 15.35 -9.12
C GLY A 33 19.25 14.01 -9.85
N GLU A 34 19.28 12.90 -9.11
CA GLU A 34 19.10 11.55 -9.64
C GLU A 34 17.63 11.24 -9.93
N ILE A 35 16.71 12.03 -9.37
CA ILE A 35 15.27 11.93 -9.57
C ILE A 35 14.76 13.26 -10.08
N THR A 36 13.99 13.22 -11.16
CA THR A 36 13.49 14.38 -11.89
C THR A 36 11.97 14.33 -12.09
N SER A 37 11.40 15.35 -12.70
CA SER A 37 9.98 15.40 -13.05
C SER A 37 9.54 14.34 -14.08
N ASP A 38 10.49 13.72 -14.79
CA ASP A 38 10.21 12.64 -15.74
C ASP A 38 10.07 11.28 -15.04
N ASP A 39 10.52 11.18 -13.79
CA ASP A 39 10.46 9.95 -13.02
C ASP A 39 9.08 9.74 -12.38
N VAL A 40 8.78 8.48 -12.10
CA VAL A 40 7.59 8.04 -11.40
C VAL A 40 7.99 7.28 -10.15
N ILE A 41 7.49 7.74 -9.01
CA ILE A 41 7.61 7.02 -7.75
C ILE A 41 6.30 6.29 -7.51
N PHE A 42 6.39 4.98 -7.28
CA PHE A 42 5.23 4.15 -6.96
C PHE A 42 5.35 3.57 -5.56
N TYR A 43 4.40 3.89 -4.71
CA TYR A 43 4.27 3.32 -3.38
C TYR A 43 3.30 2.14 -3.42
N GLU A 44 3.78 0.94 -3.07
CA GLU A 44 3.00 -0.30 -3.06
C GLU A 44 1.93 -0.34 -1.96
N ASP A 45 2.06 0.51 -0.96
CA ASP A 45 1.09 0.68 0.12
C ASP A 45 1.00 2.17 0.47
N MET A 46 -0.21 2.70 0.45
CA MET A 46 -0.46 4.08 0.85
C MET A 46 -0.01 4.33 2.30
N PHE A 47 -0.18 3.35 3.18
CA PHE A 47 0.28 3.46 4.56
C PHE A 47 1.79 3.18 4.68
N THR A 48 2.58 4.13 4.21
CA THR A 48 4.05 4.10 4.29
C THR A 48 4.54 5.25 5.16
N PRO A 49 4.98 5.00 6.42
CA PRO A 49 5.55 6.05 7.27
C PRO A 49 6.67 6.81 6.57
N GLY A 50 6.63 8.15 6.64
CA GLY A 50 7.56 9.03 5.94
C GLY A 50 7.01 9.59 4.62
N LEU A 51 5.96 8.99 4.05
CA LEU A 51 5.28 9.54 2.88
C LEU A 51 4.74 10.96 3.15
N GLU A 52 4.34 11.23 4.38
CA GLU A 52 3.84 12.54 4.84
C GLU A 52 4.89 13.66 4.75
N CYS A 53 6.17 13.33 4.67
CA CYS A 53 7.23 14.32 4.48
C CYS A 53 7.38 14.76 3.03
N LEU A 54 6.89 13.95 2.08
CA LEU A 54 7.13 14.15 0.66
C LEU A 54 6.51 15.43 0.10
N PRO A 55 5.28 15.83 0.45
CA PRO A 55 4.69 17.10 0.00
C PRO A 55 5.60 18.29 0.31
N TYR A 56 6.09 18.40 1.55
CA TYR A 56 6.99 19.47 1.94
C TYR A 56 8.29 19.46 1.13
N ILE A 57 8.88 18.29 0.93
CA ILE A 57 10.13 18.15 0.18
C ILE A 57 9.93 18.55 -1.28
N MET A 58 8.82 18.10 -1.90
CA MET A 58 8.49 18.44 -3.28
C MET A 58 8.21 19.93 -3.45
N ASP A 59 7.51 20.57 -2.51
CA ASP A 59 7.22 22.00 -2.57
C ASP A 59 8.49 22.85 -2.45
N GLN A 60 9.47 22.38 -1.70
CA GLN A 60 10.78 23.05 -1.59
C GLN A 60 11.75 22.74 -2.74
N SER A 61 11.43 21.73 -3.56
CA SER A 61 12.27 21.38 -4.70
C SER A 61 11.89 22.18 -5.94
N PRO A 62 12.85 22.53 -6.82
CA PRO A 62 12.53 23.07 -8.13
C PRO A 62 11.61 22.15 -8.93
N PRO A 63 10.71 22.67 -9.80
CA PRO A 63 9.74 21.87 -10.53
C PRO A 63 10.33 20.70 -11.31
N GLU A 64 11.52 20.86 -11.89
CA GLU A 64 12.24 19.85 -12.66
C GLU A 64 12.69 18.65 -11.83
N TYR A 65 12.66 18.76 -10.51
CA TYR A 65 13.00 17.67 -9.56
C TYR A 65 11.79 17.16 -8.78
N ARG A 66 10.56 17.44 -9.26
CA ARG A 66 9.32 16.97 -8.64
C ARG A 66 8.78 15.77 -9.40
N PRO A 67 9.07 14.54 -8.99
CA PRO A 67 8.59 13.35 -9.68
C PRO A 67 7.07 13.19 -9.57
N LYS A 68 6.49 12.40 -10.45
CA LYS A 68 5.10 11.97 -10.33
C LYS A 68 5.00 10.91 -9.24
N VAL A 69 4.01 11.04 -8.36
CA VAL A 69 3.80 10.09 -7.26
C VAL A 69 2.51 9.34 -7.45
N PHE A 70 2.61 8.03 -7.54
CA PHE A 70 1.48 7.11 -7.53
C PHE A 70 1.56 6.20 -6.32
N LEU A 71 0.43 5.73 -5.85
CA LEU A 71 0.37 4.79 -4.75
C LEU A 71 -0.74 3.76 -4.95
N ARG A 72 -0.61 2.64 -4.27
CA ARG A 72 -1.68 1.65 -4.17
C ARG A 72 -2.47 1.84 -2.89
N PHE A 73 -3.79 1.90 -3.05
CA PHE A 73 -4.73 1.87 -1.95
C PHE A 73 -5.20 0.43 -1.75
N LEU A 74 -5.10 -0.07 -0.53
CA LEU A 74 -5.44 -1.47 -0.23
C LEU A 74 -6.74 -1.61 0.55
N ALA A 75 -6.96 -0.85 1.62
CA ALA A 75 -8.17 -0.91 2.44
C ALA A 75 -8.31 0.33 3.35
N GLN A 76 -7.48 0.44 4.35
CA GLN A 76 -7.36 1.53 5.33
C GLN A 76 -8.74 1.96 5.89
N THR A 77 -9.08 3.27 5.88
CA THR A 77 -10.33 3.74 6.50
C THR A 77 -11.60 3.33 5.77
N THR A 78 -11.50 2.76 4.58
CA THR A 78 -12.67 2.24 3.85
C THR A 78 -13.06 0.82 4.24
N ASP A 79 -12.22 0.14 5.02
CA ASP A 79 -12.48 -1.18 5.57
C ASP A 79 -12.70 -1.07 7.09
N PRO A 80 -13.92 -1.28 7.59
CA PRO A 80 -14.22 -1.18 9.02
C PRO A 80 -13.47 -2.21 9.87
N ASP A 81 -13.01 -3.31 9.26
CA ASP A 81 -12.26 -4.38 9.92
C ASP A 81 -10.74 -4.19 9.83
N ASP A 82 -10.26 -3.10 9.20
CA ASP A 82 -8.84 -2.79 9.17
C ASP A 82 -8.28 -2.62 10.59
N PHE A 83 -7.06 -3.13 10.82
CA PHE A 83 -6.43 -3.07 12.14
C PHE A 83 -6.27 -1.63 12.66
N LEU A 84 -6.06 -0.65 11.79
CA LEU A 84 -5.97 0.77 12.17
C LEU A 84 -7.27 1.27 12.79
N ILE A 85 -8.41 0.79 12.30
CA ILE A 85 -9.73 1.14 12.84
C ILE A 85 -9.91 0.50 14.21
N ARG A 86 -9.56 -0.79 14.35
CA ARG A 86 -9.65 -1.53 15.62
C ARG A 86 -8.74 -0.95 16.70
N GLU A 87 -7.59 -0.42 16.33
CA GLU A 87 -6.66 0.26 17.24
C GLU A 87 -7.05 1.73 17.54
N GLY A 88 -8.22 2.18 17.10
CA GLY A 88 -8.72 3.53 17.36
C GLY A 88 -8.00 4.64 16.58
N MET A 89 -7.32 4.30 15.49
CA MET A 89 -6.54 5.24 14.68
C MET A 89 -7.32 5.84 13.50
N PHE A 90 -8.64 5.68 13.46
CA PHE A 90 -9.46 6.13 12.32
C PHE A 90 -9.25 7.61 11.98
N ASP A 91 -9.37 8.50 12.95
CA ASP A 91 -9.27 9.94 12.71
C ASP A 91 -7.88 10.37 12.24
N TRP A 92 -6.85 9.72 12.76
CA TRP A 92 -5.48 9.95 12.31
C TRP A 92 -5.29 9.48 10.87
N MET A 93 -5.69 8.25 10.58
CA MET A 93 -5.55 7.67 9.26
C MET A 93 -6.35 8.45 8.22
N ARG A 94 -7.54 8.91 8.59
CA ARG A 94 -8.39 9.70 7.69
C ARG A 94 -7.75 11.03 7.28
N ARG A 95 -7.10 11.71 8.22
CA ARG A 95 -6.33 12.94 7.93
C ARG A 95 -5.11 12.66 7.06
N TYR A 96 -4.45 11.54 7.31
CA TYR A 96 -3.34 11.08 6.48
C TYR A 96 -3.79 10.81 5.04
N GLU A 97 -4.88 10.09 4.84
CA GLU A 97 -5.48 9.82 3.53
C GLU A 97 -5.85 11.11 2.78
N GLN A 98 -6.43 12.08 3.47
CA GLN A 98 -6.76 13.38 2.88
C GLN A 98 -5.51 14.13 2.43
N MET A 99 -4.48 14.18 3.26
CA MET A 99 -3.22 14.79 2.90
C MET A 99 -2.59 14.10 1.68
N VAL A 100 -2.61 12.77 1.65
CA VAL A 100 -2.08 11.99 0.52
C VAL A 100 -2.86 12.30 -0.76
N ASP A 101 -4.20 12.34 -0.70
CA ASP A 101 -5.04 12.69 -1.86
C ASP A 101 -4.74 14.09 -2.40
N GLU A 102 -4.25 15.02 -1.59
CA GLU A 102 -3.93 16.37 -2.05
C GLU A 102 -2.69 16.42 -2.94
N PHE A 103 -1.66 15.64 -2.66
CA PHE A 103 -0.37 15.79 -3.36
C PHE A 103 -0.07 14.72 -4.41
N VAL A 104 -0.62 13.51 -4.32
CA VAL A 104 -0.30 12.44 -5.27
C VAL A 104 -0.80 12.76 -6.69
N THR A 105 -0.14 12.18 -7.67
CA THR A 105 -0.54 12.26 -9.08
C THR A 105 -1.74 11.36 -9.34
N GLY A 106 -1.81 10.20 -8.70
CA GLY A 106 -2.92 9.28 -8.82
C GLY A 106 -2.85 8.09 -7.87
N ILE A 107 -3.97 7.42 -7.74
CA ILE A 107 -4.19 6.30 -6.83
C ILE A 107 -4.52 5.05 -7.64
N CYS A 108 -3.84 3.95 -7.37
CA CYS A 108 -4.07 2.65 -7.98
C CYS A 108 -4.88 1.76 -7.02
N VAL A 109 -5.89 1.08 -7.55
CA VAL A 109 -6.77 0.19 -6.79
C VAL A 109 -6.92 -1.17 -7.46
N ALA A 110 -7.33 -2.16 -6.68
CA ALA A 110 -7.49 -3.52 -7.16
C ALA A 110 -8.73 -3.72 -8.04
N SER A 111 -9.81 -2.97 -7.81
CA SER A 111 -11.08 -3.17 -8.51
C SER A 111 -11.95 -1.91 -8.51
N GLU A 112 -13.00 -1.90 -9.33
CA GLU A 112 -14.00 -0.82 -9.40
C GLU A 112 -14.74 -0.61 -8.08
N VAL A 113 -14.87 -1.62 -7.25
CA VAL A 113 -15.48 -1.50 -5.92
C VAL A 113 -14.71 -0.50 -5.08
N PHE A 114 -13.38 -0.56 -5.10
CA PHE A 114 -12.53 0.40 -4.39
C PHE A 114 -12.63 1.82 -4.95
N VAL A 115 -12.84 1.97 -6.26
CA VAL A 115 -13.11 3.30 -6.84
C VAL A 115 -14.33 3.93 -6.18
N ALA A 116 -15.43 3.19 -6.09
CA ALA A 116 -16.65 3.67 -5.45
C ALA A 116 -16.44 4.04 -3.97
N HIS A 117 -15.74 3.20 -3.23
CA HIS A 117 -15.41 3.44 -1.82
C HIS A 117 -14.58 4.72 -1.65
N LEU A 118 -13.53 4.90 -2.43
CA LEU A 118 -12.69 6.08 -2.37
C LEU A 118 -13.45 7.36 -2.75
N ARG A 119 -14.31 7.31 -3.78
CA ARG A 119 -15.14 8.46 -4.16
C ARG A 119 -16.15 8.82 -3.06
N THR A 120 -16.78 7.83 -2.45
CA THR A 120 -17.67 8.04 -1.29
C THR A 120 -16.91 8.64 -0.11
N ALA A 121 -15.68 8.19 0.10
CA ALA A 121 -14.78 8.74 1.10
C ALA A 121 -14.23 10.13 0.76
N GLY A 122 -14.51 10.69 -0.41
CA GLY A 122 -14.18 12.06 -0.81
C GLY A 122 -12.83 12.25 -1.47
N PHE A 123 -12.18 11.17 -1.93
CA PHE A 123 -10.95 11.25 -2.71
C PHE A 123 -11.21 11.90 -4.07
N LYS A 124 -10.36 12.84 -4.47
CA LYS A 124 -10.52 13.69 -5.66
C LYS A 124 -9.54 13.33 -6.78
N LYS A 125 -8.35 12.86 -6.45
CA LYS A 125 -7.30 12.53 -7.43
C LYS A 125 -7.74 11.43 -8.41
N PRO A 126 -7.12 11.33 -9.58
CA PRO A 126 -7.34 10.23 -10.51
C PRO A 126 -7.18 8.87 -9.82
N ILE A 127 -8.13 7.98 -10.06
CA ILE A 127 -8.09 6.60 -9.54
C ILE A 127 -8.02 5.66 -10.74
N TYR A 128 -7.08 4.73 -10.70
CA TYR A 128 -6.81 3.77 -11.76
C TYR A 128 -7.02 2.35 -11.24
N VAL A 129 -7.84 1.58 -11.93
CA VAL A 129 -8.00 0.15 -11.64
C VAL A 129 -6.86 -0.60 -12.31
N THR A 130 -5.88 -1.00 -11.53
CA THR A 130 -4.70 -1.72 -12.01
C THR A 130 -4.72 -3.21 -11.69
N GLY A 131 -5.69 -3.66 -10.89
CA GLY A 131 -5.67 -4.98 -10.30
C GLY A 131 -4.60 -5.12 -9.21
N LEU A 132 -4.44 -6.35 -8.73
CA LEU A 132 -3.28 -6.72 -7.91
C LEU A 132 -2.26 -7.42 -8.80
N PRO A 133 -0.94 -7.19 -8.59
CA PRO A 133 0.08 -7.87 -9.35
C PRO A 133 0.01 -9.37 -9.06
N PHE A 134 -0.28 -10.14 -10.09
CA PHE A 134 -0.35 -11.58 -10.02
C PHE A 134 0.36 -12.19 -11.22
N GLY A 135 1.51 -12.76 -10.97
CA GLY A 135 2.31 -13.45 -11.99
C GLY A 135 1.67 -14.77 -12.41
N LYS A 136 0.62 -14.71 -13.25
CA LYS A 136 -0.10 -15.91 -13.69
C LYS A 136 0.82 -16.95 -14.32
N SER A 137 1.76 -16.53 -15.17
CA SER A 137 2.77 -17.40 -15.78
C SER A 137 3.65 -18.06 -14.73
N GLU A 138 4.14 -17.28 -13.78
CA GLU A 138 5.02 -17.74 -12.70
C GLU A 138 4.31 -18.76 -11.79
N VAL A 139 3.03 -18.54 -11.48
CA VAL A 139 2.23 -19.51 -10.73
C VAL A 139 2.00 -20.79 -11.55
N GLN A 140 1.72 -20.67 -12.85
CA GLN A 140 1.54 -21.82 -13.72
C GLN A 140 2.83 -22.66 -13.85
N GLU A 141 3.99 -22.03 -13.90
CA GLU A 141 5.28 -22.72 -13.89
C GLU A 141 5.54 -23.48 -12.58
N ARG A 142 5.20 -22.87 -11.45
CA ARG A 142 5.39 -23.48 -10.12
C ARG A 142 4.35 -24.55 -9.79
N VAL A 143 3.17 -24.50 -10.40
CA VAL A 143 2.08 -25.43 -10.18
C VAL A 143 1.58 -25.99 -11.52
N PRO A 144 2.47 -26.72 -12.26
CA PRO A 144 2.16 -27.12 -13.65
C PRO A 144 1.06 -28.17 -13.74
N ASN A 145 0.76 -28.92 -12.68
CA ASN A 145 -0.12 -30.08 -12.69
C ASN A 145 -1.37 -29.89 -11.82
N THR A 146 -2.14 -28.81 -12.06
CA THR A 146 -3.42 -28.65 -11.41
C THR A 146 -4.41 -29.69 -11.95
N LYS A 147 -4.84 -30.60 -11.08
CA LYS A 147 -5.91 -31.55 -11.43
C LYS A 147 -7.19 -30.81 -11.79
N PRO A 148 -7.98 -31.31 -12.78
CA PRO A 148 -9.31 -30.81 -13.03
C PRO A 148 -10.16 -30.77 -11.76
N LEU A 149 -11.07 -29.83 -11.64
CA LEU A 149 -11.85 -29.60 -10.41
C LEU A 149 -12.55 -30.87 -9.90
N LYS A 150 -13.06 -31.69 -10.82
CA LYS A 150 -13.75 -33.00 -10.53
C LYS A 150 -12.80 -34.06 -9.93
N GLU A 151 -11.49 -33.92 -10.13
CA GLU A 151 -10.47 -34.85 -9.66
C GLU A 151 -9.75 -34.36 -8.40
N ARG A 152 -10.10 -33.16 -7.93
CA ARG A 152 -9.51 -32.61 -6.71
C ARG A 152 -10.16 -33.22 -5.47
N THR A 153 -9.35 -33.41 -4.44
CA THR A 153 -9.90 -33.72 -3.11
C THR A 153 -10.71 -32.56 -2.59
N LYS A 154 -11.84 -32.85 -1.92
CA LYS A 154 -12.67 -31.82 -1.27
C LYS A 154 -11.98 -31.29 -0.01
N ARG A 155 -10.81 -30.67 -0.18
CA ARG A 155 -10.06 -30.01 0.91
C ARG A 155 -10.16 -28.50 0.71
N VAL A 156 -10.49 -27.81 1.78
CA VAL A 156 -10.44 -26.34 1.85
C VAL A 156 -9.15 -25.95 2.58
N GLY A 157 -8.35 -25.12 1.96
CA GLY A 157 -7.15 -24.55 2.57
C GLY A 157 -7.44 -23.13 3.07
N PHE A 158 -7.06 -22.82 4.30
CA PHE A 158 -7.10 -21.46 4.83
C PHE A 158 -5.68 -20.90 4.81
N ALA A 159 -5.41 -20.02 3.84
CA ALA A 159 -4.08 -19.43 3.63
C ALA A 159 -4.08 -17.93 4.01
N ALA A 160 -4.39 -17.63 5.25
CA ALA A 160 -4.41 -16.26 5.77
C ALA A 160 -3.83 -16.20 7.18
N ARG A 161 -3.61 -14.99 7.69
CA ARG A 161 -3.28 -14.80 9.10
C ARG A 161 -4.42 -15.35 9.96
N TRP A 162 -4.08 -15.92 11.12
CA TRP A 162 -5.06 -16.28 12.13
C TRP A 162 -5.47 -15.00 12.85
N ASP A 163 -6.47 -14.33 12.34
CA ASP A 163 -6.98 -13.04 12.82
C ASP A 163 -8.49 -13.01 12.65
N ASP A 164 -9.22 -12.39 13.56
CA ASP A 164 -10.69 -12.32 13.54
C ASP A 164 -11.23 -11.70 12.26
N GLU A 165 -10.53 -10.73 11.69
CA GLU A 165 -10.81 -10.13 10.39
C GLU A 165 -10.89 -11.19 9.26
N LYS A 166 -10.14 -12.27 9.37
CA LYS A 166 -10.11 -13.37 8.39
C LYS A 166 -11.07 -14.51 8.75
N GLN A 167 -11.79 -14.39 9.85
CA GLN A 167 -12.80 -15.32 10.32
C GLN A 167 -12.36 -16.81 10.31
N PRO A 168 -11.19 -17.16 10.87
CA PRO A 168 -10.62 -18.50 10.77
C PRO A 168 -11.48 -19.61 11.42
N HIS A 169 -12.38 -19.24 12.31
CA HIS A 169 -13.28 -20.18 13.01
C HIS A 169 -14.47 -20.66 12.16
N PHE A 170 -14.62 -20.14 10.95
CA PHE A 170 -15.61 -20.64 9.96
C PHE A 170 -15.07 -21.72 9.04
N TYR A 171 -13.78 -22.10 9.15
CA TYR A 171 -13.10 -23.07 8.27
C TYR A 171 -12.71 -24.37 8.94
#